data_318bec0ffc2471d48571f25d9db4f04d
#
_entry.id   318bec0ffc2471d48571f25d9db4f04d
#
_cell.length_a   1.000
_cell.length_b   1.000
_cell.length_c   1.000
_cell.angle_alpha   90.00
_cell.angle_beta   90.00
_cell.angle_gamma   90.00
#
_symmetry.space_group_name_H-M   'P 1'
#
loop_
_entity.id
_entity.type
_entity.pdbx_description
1 polymer ?
#
loop_
_entity_poly.entity_id
_entity_poly.type
_entity_poly.pdbx_seq_one_letter_code
_entity_poly.pdbx_strand_id
1 'polypeptide(L)'
;VCQMVQLTELVDPDKLFHDDYAYFSSISTRMAEHFKQYAGWVHTNYLADGDPLVIEVGSNDGIMLRNFSDAGVRHVGVEPSANVAQAARDQGINTLCEFFNEQTARQICDEYGQADAVLGTNVICHIPDLHSIFSGLNVLLKPAGVFVFEEPYLGDIVEKTSYDQIYDAHVFCFSLHSVSALARQHGMELIDALPQSVHGRSMRYV
;
A
#
# COMPACT_ATOMS: atom_id res chain seq x y z
N VAL A 1 3.20 -21.15 -13.44
CA VAL A 1 2.78 -19.96 -14.20
C VAL A 1 2.24 -18.98 -13.18
N CYS A 2 2.82 -17.76 -13.09
CA CYS A 2 2.50 -16.79 -12.04
C CYS A 2 1.11 -16.15 -12.16
N GLN A 3 0.42 -16.29 -13.29
CA GLN A 3 -0.89 -15.70 -13.58
C GLN A 3 -0.93 -14.16 -13.44
N MET A 4 0.23 -13.52 -13.49
CA MET A 4 0.41 -12.09 -13.39
C MET A 4 0.58 -11.48 -14.80
N VAL A 5 -0.08 -10.37 -15.05
CA VAL A 5 0.23 -9.50 -16.19
C VAL A 5 1.24 -8.46 -15.70
N GLN A 6 2.34 -8.33 -16.42
CA GLN A 6 3.44 -7.46 -16.01
C GLN A 6 4.17 -6.86 -17.21
N LEU A 7 4.85 -5.76 -17.00
CA LEU A 7 5.76 -5.18 -17.98
C LEU A 7 6.98 -6.09 -18.18
N THR A 8 7.53 -6.07 -19.39
CA THR A 8 8.76 -6.81 -19.75
C THR A 8 10.02 -5.97 -19.56
N GLU A 9 9.86 -4.66 -19.55
CA GLU A 9 10.94 -3.70 -19.30
C GLU A 9 10.59 -2.88 -18.07
N LEU A 10 11.56 -2.63 -17.20
CA LEU A 10 11.36 -1.94 -15.94
C LEU A 10 12.17 -0.66 -15.91
N VAL A 11 11.58 0.41 -15.42
CA VAL A 11 12.29 1.64 -15.07
C VAL A 11 12.85 1.47 -13.65
N ASP A 12 14.05 1.97 -13.43
CA ASP A 12 14.67 1.99 -12.12
C ASP A 12 13.80 2.79 -11.13
N PRO A 13 13.38 2.20 -10.00
CA PRO A 13 12.52 2.87 -9.01
C PRO A 13 13.09 4.20 -8.50
N ASP A 14 14.41 4.34 -8.37
CA ASP A 14 15.06 5.59 -7.92
C ASP A 14 14.87 6.74 -8.94
N LYS A 15 14.55 6.43 -10.19
CA LYS A 15 14.22 7.42 -11.21
C LYS A 15 12.76 7.82 -11.21
N LEU A 16 11.89 6.98 -10.68
CA LEU A 16 10.45 7.23 -10.57
C LEU A 16 10.11 7.93 -9.25
N PHE A 17 10.71 7.48 -8.15
CA PHE A 17 10.43 7.93 -6.79
C PHE A 17 11.68 8.61 -6.20
N HIS A 18 11.94 9.82 -6.64
CA HIS A 18 13.13 10.61 -6.28
C HIS A 18 12.77 11.77 -5.34
N ASP A 19 13.76 12.51 -4.90
CA ASP A 19 13.64 13.60 -3.91
C ASP A 19 12.71 14.75 -4.30
N ASP A 20 12.44 14.92 -5.60
CA ASP A 20 11.55 15.95 -6.15
C ASP A 20 10.28 15.32 -6.77
N TYR A 21 9.71 14.31 -6.13
CA TYR A 21 8.51 13.64 -6.62
C TYR A 21 7.32 14.61 -6.68
N ALA A 22 6.65 14.66 -7.83
CA ALA A 22 5.68 15.71 -8.13
C ALA A 22 4.26 15.44 -7.58
N TYR A 23 3.95 14.18 -7.20
CA TYR A 23 2.59 13.80 -6.83
C TYR A 23 2.38 13.85 -5.32
N PHE A 24 1.43 14.68 -4.89
CA PHE A 24 0.94 14.81 -3.52
C PHE A 24 -0.53 14.39 -3.48
N SER A 25 -0.84 13.33 -2.78
CA SER A 25 -2.19 12.73 -2.76
C SER A 25 -3.23 13.64 -2.12
N SER A 26 -2.84 14.48 -1.15
CA SER A 26 -3.73 15.38 -0.41
C SER A 26 -4.32 16.51 -1.24
N ILE A 27 -3.83 16.76 -2.44
CA ILE A 27 -4.39 17.77 -3.36
C ILE A 27 -5.82 17.39 -3.81
N SER A 28 -6.13 16.08 -3.81
CA SER A 28 -7.43 15.58 -4.25
C SER A 28 -8.41 15.43 -3.09
N THR A 29 -9.44 16.27 -3.04
CA THR A 29 -10.53 16.18 -2.05
C THR A 29 -11.28 14.84 -2.15
N ARG A 30 -11.42 14.28 -3.37
CA ARG A 30 -12.04 12.98 -3.59
C ARG A 30 -11.21 11.87 -2.95
N MET A 31 -9.88 11.94 -3.08
CA MET A 31 -8.99 10.96 -2.45
C MET A 31 -9.00 11.12 -0.93
N ALA A 32 -9.05 12.33 -0.40
CA ALA A 32 -9.15 12.55 1.04
C ALA A 32 -10.41 11.89 1.63
N GLU A 33 -11.56 12.02 0.98
CA GLU A 33 -12.79 11.37 1.42
C GLU A 33 -12.70 9.84 1.29
N HIS A 34 -12.13 9.32 0.19
CA HIS A 34 -11.91 7.89 0.01
C HIS A 34 -11.02 7.31 1.11
N PHE A 35 -9.89 7.94 1.40
CA PHE A 35 -8.96 7.48 2.44
C PHE A 35 -9.56 7.58 3.85
N LYS A 36 -10.40 8.58 4.10
CA LYS A 36 -11.15 8.67 5.36
C LYS A 36 -12.09 7.46 5.54
N GLN A 37 -12.83 7.10 4.49
CA GLN A 37 -13.72 5.94 4.51
C GLN A 37 -12.92 4.64 4.62
N TYR A 38 -11.79 4.55 3.93
CA TYR A 38 -10.92 3.39 4.00
C TYR A 38 -10.33 3.21 5.41
N ALA A 39 -9.75 4.26 5.99
CA ALA A 39 -9.20 4.20 7.35
C ALA A 39 -10.28 3.81 8.38
N GLY A 40 -11.48 4.39 8.28
CA GLY A 40 -12.61 4.04 9.15
C GLY A 40 -13.04 2.58 9.00
N TRP A 41 -13.04 2.06 7.76
CA TRP A 41 -13.35 0.65 7.51
C TRP A 41 -12.27 -0.28 8.09
N VAL A 42 -10.98 0.02 7.91
CA VAL A 42 -9.89 -0.75 8.53
C VAL A 42 -10.01 -0.72 10.06
N HIS A 43 -10.20 0.46 10.63
CA HIS A 43 -10.34 0.63 12.07
C HIS A 43 -11.47 -0.25 12.63
N THR A 44 -12.64 -0.24 11.99
CA THR A 44 -13.82 -0.97 12.45
C THR A 44 -13.68 -2.49 12.34
N ASN A 45 -13.01 -2.99 11.29
CA ASN A 45 -13.01 -4.41 10.98
C ASN A 45 -11.76 -5.15 11.47
N TYR A 46 -10.62 -4.44 11.64
CA TYR A 46 -9.34 -5.12 11.85
C TYR A 46 -8.51 -4.57 13.02
N LEU A 47 -8.83 -3.39 13.55
CA LEU A 47 -8.11 -2.87 14.71
C LEU A 47 -8.89 -3.21 15.98
N ALA A 48 -8.32 -4.14 16.75
CA ALA A 48 -8.89 -4.49 18.05
C ALA A 48 -8.72 -3.36 19.07
N ASP A 49 -9.48 -3.39 20.13
CA ASP A 49 -9.28 -2.51 21.29
C ASP A 49 -7.87 -2.71 21.87
N GLY A 50 -7.25 -1.62 22.32
CA GLY A 50 -5.91 -1.62 22.91
C GLY A 50 -5.01 -0.58 22.27
N ASP A 51 -3.80 -0.96 21.91
CA ASP A 51 -2.78 -0.10 21.28
C ASP A 51 -2.39 -0.64 19.91
N PRO A 52 -3.29 -0.56 18.89
CA PRO A 52 -3.03 -1.10 17.56
C PRO A 52 -1.98 -0.28 16.82
N LEU A 53 -1.22 -0.95 15.94
CA LEU A 53 -0.24 -0.36 15.05
C LEU A 53 -0.64 -0.56 13.60
N VAL A 54 -0.68 0.54 12.85
CA VAL A 54 -0.93 0.56 11.41
C VAL A 54 0.31 1.03 10.67
N ILE A 55 0.71 0.30 9.63
CA ILE A 55 1.80 0.68 8.74
C ILE A 55 1.22 0.95 7.35
N GLU A 56 1.67 2.00 6.68
CA GLU A 56 1.30 2.27 5.28
C GLU A 56 2.54 2.28 4.39
N VAL A 57 2.54 1.42 3.38
CA VAL A 57 3.56 1.37 2.32
C VAL A 57 3.18 2.36 1.22
N GLY A 58 4.11 3.22 0.83
CA GLY A 58 3.85 4.31 -0.12
C GLY A 58 2.90 5.35 0.48
N SER A 59 3.19 5.80 1.71
CA SER A 59 2.27 6.63 2.49
C SER A 59 2.08 8.05 1.94
N ASN A 60 2.87 8.42 0.93
CA ASN A 60 2.85 9.73 0.31
C ASN A 60 2.92 10.85 1.36
N ASP A 61 2.13 11.89 1.25
CA ASP A 61 2.06 13.03 2.17
C ASP A 61 1.20 12.76 3.43
N GLY A 62 0.95 11.47 3.75
CA GLY A 62 0.23 11.04 4.95
C GLY A 62 -1.29 11.18 4.89
N ILE A 63 -1.85 11.33 3.69
CA ILE A 63 -3.29 11.56 3.49
C ILE A 63 -4.19 10.48 4.14
N MET A 64 -3.78 9.20 4.12
CA MET A 64 -4.52 8.13 4.79
C MET A 64 -4.18 8.08 6.27
N LEU A 65 -2.88 8.11 6.62
CA LEU A 65 -2.40 7.97 8.00
C LEU A 65 -2.87 9.08 8.94
N ARG A 66 -3.17 10.28 8.43
CA ARG A 66 -3.75 11.35 9.26
C ARG A 66 -5.06 10.92 9.95
N ASN A 67 -5.86 10.06 9.30
CA ASN A 67 -7.11 9.59 9.89
C ASN A 67 -6.89 8.64 11.07
N PHE A 68 -5.80 7.87 11.06
CA PHE A 68 -5.37 7.06 12.19
C PHE A 68 -4.73 7.91 13.28
N SER A 69 -3.91 8.90 12.91
CA SER A 69 -3.33 9.88 13.82
C SER A 69 -4.39 10.64 14.59
N ASP A 70 -5.40 11.17 13.90
CA ASP A 70 -6.53 11.89 14.50
C ASP A 70 -7.35 11.00 15.46
N ALA A 71 -7.39 9.69 15.20
CA ALA A 71 -8.04 8.70 16.06
C ALA A 71 -7.15 8.21 17.22
N GLY A 72 -5.91 8.70 17.34
CA GLY A 72 -4.96 8.29 18.36
C GLY A 72 -4.35 6.89 18.14
N VAL A 73 -4.46 6.35 16.95
CA VAL A 73 -3.89 5.05 16.57
C VAL A 73 -2.40 5.19 16.24
N ARG A 74 -1.58 4.31 16.76
CA ARG A 74 -0.15 4.24 16.41
C ARG A 74 0.01 3.94 14.92
N HIS A 75 0.89 4.69 14.26
CA HIS A 75 1.07 4.54 12.82
C HIS A 75 2.50 4.85 12.40
N VAL A 76 2.93 4.23 11.29
CA VAL A 76 4.19 4.54 10.59
C VAL A 76 3.93 4.49 9.09
N GLY A 77 4.30 5.56 8.39
CA GLY A 77 4.37 5.61 6.95
C GLY A 77 5.76 5.21 6.43
N VAL A 78 5.81 4.58 5.27
CA VAL A 78 7.04 4.32 4.53
C VAL A 78 6.91 4.95 3.16
N GLU A 79 7.73 5.97 2.88
CA GLU A 79 7.68 6.75 1.64
C GLU A 79 9.10 7.06 1.15
N PRO A 80 9.52 6.57 -0.02
CA PRO A 80 10.89 6.77 -0.49
C PRO A 80 11.20 8.20 -0.94
N SER A 81 10.21 8.97 -1.37
CA SER A 81 10.40 10.33 -1.90
C SER A 81 10.57 11.34 -0.77
N ALA A 82 11.78 11.90 -0.62
CA ALA A 82 12.15 12.72 0.54
C ALA A 82 11.27 13.96 0.72
N ASN A 83 10.91 14.67 -0.36
CA ASN A 83 10.06 15.84 -0.31
C ASN A 83 8.63 15.53 0.18
N VAL A 84 8.10 14.39 -0.24
CA VAL A 84 6.75 13.94 0.12
C VAL A 84 6.72 13.39 1.55
N ALA A 85 7.72 12.57 1.93
CA ALA A 85 7.91 12.11 3.31
C ALA A 85 8.07 13.29 4.29
N GLN A 86 8.78 14.34 3.88
CA GLN A 86 8.91 15.54 4.72
C GLN A 86 7.57 16.27 4.89
N ALA A 87 6.77 16.38 3.82
CA ALA A 87 5.42 16.97 3.91
C ALA A 87 4.51 16.19 4.87
N ALA A 88 4.61 14.85 4.92
CA ALA A 88 3.89 14.04 5.89
C ALA A 88 4.37 14.34 7.34
N ARG A 89 5.69 14.40 7.56
CA ARG A 89 6.28 14.72 8.87
C ARG A 89 5.87 16.11 9.37
N ASP A 90 5.83 17.09 8.49
CA ASP A 90 5.41 18.47 8.80
C ASP A 90 3.94 18.54 9.28
N GLN A 91 3.14 17.54 8.93
CA GLN A 91 1.77 17.35 9.41
C GLN A 91 1.66 16.44 10.64
N GLY A 92 2.80 16.04 11.23
CA GLY A 92 2.83 15.20 12.43
C GLY A 92 2.65 13.70 12.16
N ILE A 93 2.76 13.26 10.90
CA ILE A 93 2.69 11.85 10.54
C ILE A 93 4.08 11.22 10.67
N ASN A 94 4.18 10.18 11.48
CA ASN A 94 5.43 9.42 11.61
C ASN A 94 5.73 8.69 10.29
N THR A 95 6.80 9.09 9.60
CA THR A 95 7.12 8.59 8.26
C THR A 95 8.60 8.28 8.13
N LEU A 96 8.94 7.09 7.69
CA LEU A 96 10.29 6.68 7.30
C LEU A 96 10.50 7.01 5.80
N CYS A 97 11.65 7.63 5.49
CA CYS A 97 12.01 7.94 4.11
C CYS A 97 12.86 6.80 3.54
N GLU A 98 12.20 5.72 3.16
CA GLU A 98 12.83 4.48 2.70
C GLU A 98 11.92 3.75 1.71
N PHE A 99 12.50 2.90 0.86
CA PHE A 99 11.72 1.89 0.13
C PHE A 99 11.31 0.76 1.08
N PHE A 100 10.05 0.32 0.97
CA PHE A 100 9.59 -0.84 1.73
C PHE A 100 10.14 -2.14 1.14
N ASN A 101 10.78 -2.92 1.98
CA ASN A 101 11.32 -4.24 1.70
C ASN A 101 11.43 -5.04 3.01
N GLU A 102 11.95 -6.27 2.96
CA GLU A 102 12.12 -7.09 4.16
C GLU A 102 13.02 -6.44 5.22
N GLN A 103 14.07 -5.73 4.82
CA GLN A 103 14.98 -5.05 5.76
C GLN A 103 14.27 -3.90 6.49
N THR A 104 13.56 -3.05 5.75
CA THR A 104 12.79 -1.94 6.32
C THR A 104 11.67 -2.47 7.24
N ALA A 105 11.02 -3.58 6.85
CA ALA A 105 10.02 -4.25 7.68
C ALA A 105 10.61 -4.73 9.02
N ARG A 106 11.82 -5.31 9.03
CA ARG A 106 12.53 -5.70 10.26
C ARG A 106 12.86 -4.50 11.13
N GLN A 107 13.36 -3.41 10.55
CA GLN A 107 13.64 -2.17 11.29
C GLN A 107 12.37 -1.63 11.97
N ILE A 108 11.26 -1.57 11.25
CA ILE A 108 9.97 -1.12 11.81
C ILE A 108 9.52 -2.06 12.95
N CYS A 109 9.63 -3.38 12.74
CA CYS A 109 9.25 -4.35 13.75
C CYS A 109 10.11 -4.22 15.03
N ASP A 110 11.40 -3.97 14.90
CA ASP A 110 12.33 -3.81 16.03
C ASP A 110 12.04 -2.51 16.83
N GLU A 111 11.63 -1.43 16.14
CA GLU A 111 11.40 -0.12 16.76
C GLU A 111 9.97 0.04 17.29
N TYR A 112 8.96 -0.43 16.54
CA TYR A 112 7.53 -0.17 16.84
C TYR A 112 6.76 -1.43 17.23
N GLY A 113 7.30 -2.61 16.99
CA GLY A 113 6.62 -3.89 17.16
C GLY A 113 5.88 -4.36 15.92
N GLN A 114 5.16 -5.47 16.04
CA GLN A 114 4.36 -6.02 14.94
C GLN A 114 3.06 -5.24 14.75
N ALA A 115 2.64 -5.11 13.47
CA ALA A 115 1.47 -4.37 13.05
C ALA A 115 0.18 -5.21 13.10
N ASP A 116 -0.93 -4.55 13.44
CA ASP A 116 -2.29 -5.10 13.30
C ASP A 116 -2.76 -5.03 11.85
N ALA A 117 -2.38 -3.95 11.14
CA ALA A 117 -2.67 -3.80 9.72
C ALA A 117 -1.48 -3.17 8.99
N VAL A 118 -1.18 -3.71 7.81
CA VAL A 118 -0.31 -3.06 6.82
C VAL A 118 -1.18 -2.66 5.64
N LEU A 119 -1.04 -1.42 5.19
CA LEU A 119 -1.85 -0.82 4.13
C LEU A 119 -0.99 -0.43 2.93
N GLY A 120 -1.60 -0.36 1.75
CA GLY A 120 -0.99 0.19 0.56
C GLY A 120 -2.05 0.59 -0.45
N THR A 121 -1.83 1.68 -1.19
CA THR A 121 -2.80 2.14 -2.20
C THR A 121 -2.09 2.69 -3.41
N ASN A 122 -2.25 2.02 -4.55
CA ASN A 122 -1.55 2.32 -5.80
C ASN A 122 -0.03 2.45 -5.61
N VAL A 123 0.55 1.45 -4.95
CA VAL A 123 1.99 1.38 -4.65
C VAL A 123 2.57 0.01 -4.93
N ILE A 124 1.82 -1.07 -4.65
CA ILE A 124 2.34 -2.44 -4.79
C ILE A 124 2.59 -2.78 -6.26
N CYS A 125 1.77 -2.22 -7.17
CA CYS A 125 1.96 -2.37 -8.61
C CYS A 125 3.26 -1.73 -9.13
N HIS A 126 3.86 -0.81 -8.38
CA HIS A 126 5.12 -0.12 -8.74
C HIS A 126 6.38 -0.86 -8.28
N ILE A 127 6.26 -1.82 -7.37
CA ILE A 127 7.42 -2.46 -6.71
C ILE A 127 7.81 -3.74 -7.45
N PRO A 128 8.97 -3.79 -8.14
CA PRO A 128 9.34 -4.95 -8.96
C PRO A 128 9.54 -6.24 -8.17
N ASP A 129 10.02 -6.16 -6.94
CA ASP A 129 10.26 -7.32 -6.07
C ASP A 129 9.10 -7.56 -5.10
N LEU A 130 8.02 -8.14 -5.60
CA LEU A 130 6.86 -8.52 -4.78
C LEU A 130 7.21 -9.55 -3.70
N HIS A 131 8.19 -10.42 -3.95
CA HIS A 131 8.59 -11.42 -2.96
C HIS A 131 9.24 -10.78 -1.73
N SER A 132 10.04 -9.74 -1.91
CA SER A 132 10.60 -8.95 -0.80
C SER A 132 9.49 -8.26 0.02
N ILE A 133 8.46 -7.72 -0.65
CA ILE A 133 7.30 -7.13 0.03
C ILE A 133 6.61 -8.17 0.91
N PHE A 134 6.22 -9.31 0.36
CA PHE A 134 5.52 -10.36 1.11
C PHE A 134 6.38 -11.00 2.21
N SER A 135 7.69 -11.09 2.02
CA SER A 135 8.63 -11.49 3.08
C SER A 135 8.64 -10.45 4.21
N GLY A 136 8.65 -9.17 3.87
CA GLY A 136 8.54 -8.08 4.83
C GLY A 136 7.21 -8.09 5.61
N LEU A 137 6.09 -8.36 4.93
CA LEU A 137 4.78 -8.51 5.56
C LEU A 137 4.76 -9.64 6.59
N ASN A 138 5.38 -10.79 6.28
CA ASN A 138 5.49 -11.92 7.22
C ASN A 138 6.27 -11.58 8.50
N VAL A 139 7.25 -10.69 8.41
CA VAL A 139 7.99 -10.20 9.58
C VAL A 139 7.15 -9.22 10.39
N LEU A 140 6.46 -8.33 9.69
CA LEU A 140 5.84 -7.15 10.27
C LEU A 140 4.44 -7.41 10.84
N LEU A 141 3.65 -8.29 10.23
CA LEU A 141 2.29 -8.56 10.67
C LEU A 141 2.25 -9.43 11.94
N LYS A 142 1.34 -9.11 12.84
CA LYS A 142 0.91 -10.02 13.91
C LYS A 142 0.28 -11.29 13.32
N PRO A 143 0.19 -12.39 14.08
CA PRO A 143 -0.45 -13.64 13.60
C PRO A 143 -1.90 -13.47 13.10
N ALA A 144 -2.65 -12.50 13.63
CA ALA A 144 -4.00 -12.14 13.20
C ALA A 144 -4.03 -10.80 12.45
N GLY A 145 -2.87 -10.26 12.08
CA GLY A 145 -2.75 -9.02 11.34
C GLY A 145 -3.15 -9.17 9.89
N VAL A 146 -3.54 -8.08 9.26
CA VAL A 146 -4.02 -8.06 7.88
C VAL A 146 -3.16 -7.18 6.99
N PHE A 147 -2.98 -7.60 5.75
CA PHE A 147 -2.49 -6.74 4.68
C PHE A 147 -3.66 -6.33 3.80
N VAL A 148 -3.92 -5.03 3.71
CA VAL A 148 -4.99 -4.48 2.88
C VAL A 148 -4.40 -3.52 1.87
N PHE A 149 -4.62 -3.79 0.59
CA PHE A 149 -4.11 -2.91 -0.45
C PHE A 149 -5.09 -2.70 -1.59
N GLU A 150 -5.01 -1.54 -2.22
CA GLU A 150 -5.85 -1.18 -3.37
C GLU A 150 -4.98 -0.95 -4.60
N GLU A 151 -5.35 -1.61 -5.70
CA GLU A 151 -4.65 -1.50 -6.98
C GLU A 151 -5.64 -1.53 -8.15
N PRO A 152 -5.28 -0.97 -9.32
CA PRO A 152 -6.06 -1.13 -10.53
C PRO A 152 -6.32 -2.61 -10.83
N TYR A 153 -7.58 -2.95 -11.08
CA TYR A 153 -7.97 -4.34 -11.29
C TYR A 153 -7.90 -4.73 -12.76
N LEU A 154 -7.13 -5.76 -13.08
CA LEU A 154 -6.94 -6.26 -14.46
C LEU A 154 -8.26 -6.56 -15.17
N GLY A 155 -9.24 -7.14 -14.47
CA GLY A 155 -10.55 -7.43 -15.05
C GLY A 155 -11.27 -6.18 -15.55
N ASP A 156 -11.26 -5.09 -14.77
CA ASP A 156 -11.83 -3.80 -15.19
C ASP A 156 -11.02 -3.12 -16.30
N ILE A 157 -9.68 -3.24 -16.28
CA ILE A 157 -8.81 -2.73 -17.35
C ILE A 157 -9.20 -3.35 -18.69
N VAL A 158 -9.38 -4.68 -18.72
CA VAL A 158 -9.78 -5.41 -19.93
C VAL A 158 -11.21 -5.08 -20.34
N GLU A 159 -12.17 -5.15 -19.41
CA GLU A 159 -13.60 -4.92 -19.69
C GLU A 159 -13.87 -3.52 -20.24
N LYS A 160 -13.19 -2.50 -19.68
CA LYS A 160 -13.39 -1.10 -20.05
C LYS A 160 -12.42 -0.60 -21.10
N THR A 161 -11.45 -1.42 -21.50
CA THR A 161 -10.37 -1.01 -22.40
C THR A 161 -9.61 0.22 -21.84
N SER A 162 -9.32 0.21 -20.54
CA SER A 162 -8.60 1.29 -19.82
C SER A 162 -7.10 1.19 -20.11
N TYR A 163 -6.71 1.46 -21.36
CA TYR A 163 -5.34 1.30 -21.85
C TYR A 163 -4.36 2.26 -21.17
N ASP A 164 -4.85 3.39 -20.67
CA ASP A 164 -4.13 4.39 -19.89
C ASP A 164 -3.61 3.89 -18.54
N GLN A 165 -4.10 2.74 -18.06
CA GLN A 165 -3.58 2.08 -16.85
C GLN A 165 -2.27 1.30 -17.11
N ILE A 166 -1.87 1.12 -18.38
CA ILE A 166 -0.64 0.39 -18.76
C ILE A 166 0.44 1.42 -19.10
N TYR A 167 1.32 1.70 -18.16
CA TYR A 167 2.45 2.62 -18.32
C TYR A 167 3.63 2.17 -17.45
N ASP A 168 4.78 2.80 -17.63
CA ASP A 168 6.10 2.38 -17.11
C ASP A 168 6.19 2.24 -15.59
N ALA A 169 5.39 2.98 -14.82
CA ALA A 169 5.35 2.83 -13.38
C ALA A 169 4.45 1.67 -12.90
N HIS A 170 3.48 1.21 -13.71
CA HIS A 170 2.62 0.07 -13.38
C HIS A 170 3.25 -1.24 -13.83
N VAL A 171 4.23 -1.72 -13.08
CA VAL A 171 4.96 -2.96 -13.37
C VAL A 171 4.01 -4.16 -13.44
N PHE A 172 2.99 -4.18 -12.56
CA PHE A 172 2.04 -5.28 -12.43
C PHE A 172 0.59 -4.81 -12.62
N CYS A 173 -0.21 -5.63 -13.30
CA CYS A 173 -1.66 -5.52 -13.31
C CYS A 173 -2.25 -6.71 -12.57
N PHE A 174 -2.85 -6.45 -11.41
CA PHE A 174 -3.33 -7.48 -10.50
C PHE A 174 -4.70 -8.03 -10.88
N SER A 175 -4.87 -9.34 -10.65
CA SER A 175 -6.15 -10.03 -10.66
C SER A 175 -6.33 -10.80 -9.36
N LEU A 176 -7.54 -11.24 -9.04
CA LEU A 176 -7.80 -12.08 -7.86
C LEU A 176 -6.95 -13.37 -7.89
N HIS A 177 -6.77 -13.95 -9.07
CA HIS A 177 -5.95 -15.16 -9.25
C HIS A 177 -4.47 -14.89 -8.95
N SER A 178 -3.91 -13.79 -9.47
CA SER A 178 -2.49 -13.47 -9.27
C SER A 178 -2.20 -13.10 -7.82
N VAL A 179 -3.07 -12.32 -7.18
CA VAL A 179 -2.93 -11.97 -5.75
C VAL A 179 -3.05 -13.21 -4.87
N SER A 180 -4.07 -14.04 -5.08
CA SER A 180 -4.23 -15.29 -4.32
C SER A 180 -3.05 -16.26 -4.51
N ALA A 181 -2.51 -16.36 -5.73
CA ALA A 181 -1.35 -17.20 -6.00
C ALA A 181 -0.08 -16.69 -5.31
N LEU A 182 0.12 -15.36 -5.29
CA LEU A 182 1.25 -14.71 -4.62
C LEU A 182 1.15 -14.85 -3.09
N ALA A 183 0.00 -14.53 -2.51
CA ALA A 183 -0.24 -14.63 -1.08
C ALA A 183 0.04 -16.04 -0.54
N ARG A 184 -0.46 -17.08 -1.22
CA ARG A 184 -0.23 -18.49 -0.85
C ARG A 184 1.23 -18.92 -0.86
N GLN A 185 2.06 -18.37 -1.75
CA GLN A 185 3.49 -18.66 -1.78
C GLN A 185 4.20 -18.16 -0.51
N HIS A 186 3.62 -17.18 0.17
CA HIS A 186 4.13 -16.58 1.41
C HIS A 186 3.35 -16.98 2.66
N GLY A 187 2.49 -18.01 2.57
CA GLY A 187 1.72 -18.50 3.71
C GLY A 187 0.55 -17.60 4.12
N MET A 188 0.15 -16.67 3.24
CA MET A 188 -1.01 -15.81 3.40
C MET A 188 -2.18 -16.28 2.56
N GLU A 189 -3.38 -15.83 2.87
CA GLU A 189 -4.60 -16.13 2.12
C GLU A 189 -5.34 -14.84 1.77
N LEU A 190 -5.81 -14.72 0.52
CA LEU A 190 -6.72 -13.66 0.12
C LEU A 190 -8.10 -14.00 0.68
N ILE A 191 -8.57 -13.25 1.66
CA ILE A 191 -9.82 -13.51 2.38
C ILE A 191 -10.99 -12.68 1.87
N ASP A 192 -10.72 -11.52 1.24
CA ASP A 192 -11.76 -10.67 0.66
C ASP A 192 -11.24 -9.84 -0.51
N ALA A 193 -12.15 -9.37 -1.37
CA ALA A 193 -11.85 -8.48 -2.49
C ALA A 193 -13.04 -7.56 -2.78
N LEU A 194 -12.87 -6.27 -2.57
CA LEU A 194 -13.91 -5.25 -2.59
C LEU A 194 -13.65 -4.24 -3.72
N PRO A 195 -14.53 -4.16 -4.75
CA PRO A 195 -14.38 -3.17 -5.82
C PRO A 195 -14.48 -1.73 -5.28
N GLN A 196 -13.58 -0.87 -5.76
CA GLN A 196 -13.53 0.56 -5.41
C GLN A 196 -13.79 1.43 -6.63
N SER A 197 -14.38 2.63 -6.41
CA SER A 197 -14.76 3.56 -7.49
C SER A 197 -13.69 4.61 -7.83
N VAL A 198 -12.49 4.48 -7.24
CA VAL A 198 -11.35 5.39 -7.43
C VAL A 198 -10.36 4.84 -8.46
N HIS A 199 -9.47 5.69 -8.98
CA HIS A 199 -8.41 5.32 -9.92
C HIS A 199 -8.88 4.46 -11.12
N GLY A 200 -10.00 4.84 -11.75
CA GLY A 200 -10.55 4.11 -12.90
C GLY A 200 -11.23 2.79 -12.56
N ARG A 201 -11.45 2.50 -11.30
CA ARG A 201 -11.81 1.31 -10.56
C ARG A 201 -10.60 0.48 -10.12
N SER A 202 -10.40 0.47 -8.81
CA SER A 202 -9.44 -0.38 -8.12
C SER A 202 -10.15 -1.54 -7.45
N MET A 203 -9.38 -2.53 -7.06
CA MET A 203 -9.82 -3.61 -6.18
C MET A 203 -9.09 -3.47 -4.85
N ARG A 204 -9.81 -3.48 -3.73
CA ARG A 204 -9.25 -3.63 -2.40
C ARG A 204 -9.12 -5.12 -2.12
N TYR A 205 -7.91 -5.57 -1.88
CA TYR A 205 -7.57 -6.94 -1.50
C TYR A 205 -7.29 -7.01 -0.01
N VAL A 206 -7.75 -8.09 0.62
CA VAL A 206 -7.54 -8.36 2.06
C VAL A 206 -6.91 -9.73 2.24
#